data_009960848d894749110594edc0fe33cf
#
_entry.id   009960848d894749110594edc0fe33cf
#
_cell.length_a   1.000
_cell.length_b   1.000
_cell.length_c   1.000
_cell.angle_alpha   90.00
_cell.angle_beta   90.00
_cell.angle_gamma   90.00
#
_symmetry.space_group_name_H-M   'P 1'
#
loop_
_entity.id
_entity.type
_entity.pdbx_description
1 polymer ?
#
loop_
_entity_poly.entity_id
_entity_poly.type
_entity_poly.pdbx_seq_one_letter_code
_entity_poly.pdbx_strand_id
1 'polypeptide(L)'
;PAPLAPLAFILRMRTVPLRNLGACIAPDNSWLFLQGIETLPLRMEKHCANSLAVAEHLEKHPDVEWVRYPGLKNDPYHELNQKYLHGKGGSMVVFGIKGGAAAGKKFIEALQLFSHLANVGDAKSLAIHPATTTHSQLNEEQQRGAGITPELIRLSVGLEDPADLLEDIDQALAAAK
;
A
#
# COMPACT_ATOMS: atom_id res chain seq x y z
N PRO A 1 6.91 -10.92 40.70
CA PRO A 1 6.37 -10.70 39.34
C PRO A 1 6.12 -9.23 39.04
N ALA A 2 5.82 -8.38 40.01
CA ALA A 2 5.51 -6.97 39.80
C ALA A 2 6.60 -6.17 39.06
N PRO A 3 7.91 -6.34 39.32
CA PRO A 3 8.96 -5.61 38.62
C PRO A 3 9.05 -5.96 37.12
N LEU A 4 8.52 -7.12 36.72
CA LEU A 4 8.57 -7.60 35.31
C LEU A 4 7.27 -7.35 34.54
N ALA A 5 6.26 -6.74 35.18
CA ALA A 5 4.97 -6.51 34.55
C ALA A 5 5.06 -5.75 33.18
N PRO A 6 5.91 -4.72 33.02
CA PRO A 6 6.08 -4.05 31.71
C PRO A 6 6.65 -4.96 30.62
N LEU A 7 7.33 -6.04 31.00
CA LEU A 7 7.96 -6.99 30.09
C LEU A 7 7.14 -8.28 29.92
N ALA A 8 5.99 -8.38 30.57
CA ALA A 8 5.21 -9.63 30.62
C ALA A 8 4.90 -10.21 29.25
N PHE A 9 4.53 -9.38 28.26
CA PHE A 9 4.25 -9.80 26.90
C PHE A 9 5.48 -10.42 26.22
N ILE A 10 6.62 -9.71 26.25
CA ILE A 10 7.88 -10.18 25.64
C ILE A 10 8.37 -11.46 26.32
N LEU A 11 8.32 -11.51 27.65
CA LEU A 11 8.71 -12.70 28.40
C LEU A 11 7.82 -13.89 28.05
N ARG A 12 6.50 -13.70 27.96
CA ARG A 12 5.57 -14.76 27.56
C ARG A 12 5.87 -15.26 26.16
N MET A 13 6.09 -14.37 25.20
CA MET A 13 6.44 -14.73 23.84
C MET A 13 7.72 -15.57 23.75
N ARG A 14 8.76 -15.17 24.49
CA ARG A 14 10.05 -15.88 24.46
C ARG A 14 10.02 -17.22 25.19
N THR A 15 9.33 -17.28 26.33
CA THR A 15 9.39 -18.48 27.20
C THR A 15 8.37 -19.55 26.82
N VAL A 16 7.36 -19.24 26.03
CA VAL A 16 6.31 -20.20 25.64
C VAL A 16 6.27 -20.37 24.13
N PRO A 17 5.73 -19.46 23.29
CA PRO A 17 5.64 -19.71 21.85
C PRO A 17 7.00 -19.94 21.19
N LEU A 18 7.95 -19.03 21.39
CA LEU A 18 9.26 -19.14 20.75
C LEU A 18 10.01 -20.39 21.22
N ARG A 19 10.01 -20.66 22.52
CA ARG A 19 10.67 -21.85 23.07
C ARG A 19 10.07 -23.15 22.53
N ASN A 20 8.74 -23.22 22.45
CA ASN A 20 8.05 -24.45 22.03
C ASN A 20 8.15 -24.69 20.52
N LEU A 21 8.06 -23.62 19.71
CA LEU A 21 8.16 -23.70 18.24
C LEU A 21 9.62 -23.82 17.77
N GLY A 22 10.57 -23.25 18.52
CA GLY A 22 12.00 -23.28 18.19
C GLY A 22 12.34 -22.52 16.90
N ALA A 23 11.45 -21.60 16.44
CA ALA A 23 11.67 -20.88 15.22
C ALA A 23 12.89 -19.95 15.33
N CYS A 24 13.82 -20.09 14.39
CA CYS A 24 14.92 -19.15 14.22
C CYS A 24 15.19 -18.90 12.75
N ILE A 25 15.73 -17.71 12.46
CA ILE A 25 16.07 -17.35 11.07
C ILE A 25 17.37 -18.08 10.65
N ALA A 26 17.39 -18.61 9.44
CA ALA A 26 18.61 -19.15 8.84
C ALA A 26 19.63 -18.02 8.58
N PRO A 27 20.95 -18.27 8.70
CA PRO A 27 21.99 -17.28 8.43
C PRO A 27 21.90 -16.66 7.05
N ASP A 28 21.63 -17.46 6.02
CA ASP A 28 21.49 -16.98 4.63
C ASP A 28 20.31 -16.00 4.51
N ASN A 29 19.17 -16.29 5.15
CA ASN A 29 18.04 -15.39 5.17
C ASN A 29 18.35 -14.09 5.92
N SER A 30 19.11 -14.17 7.03
CA SER A 30 19.58 -12.98 7.76
C SER A 30 20.46 -12.10 6.87
N TRP A 31 21.36 -12.71 6.10
CA TRP A 31 22.21 -11.99 5.15
C TRP A 31 21.39 -11.30 4.06
N LEU A 32 20.40 -11.98 3.47
CA LEU A 32 19.49 -11.39 2.48
C LEU A 32 18.73 -10.18 3.03
N PHE A 33 18.26 -10.26 4.28
CA PHE A 33 17.60 -9.10 4.94
C PHE A 33 18.58 -7.93 5.12
N LEU A 34 19.81 -8.19 5.55
CA LEU A 34 20.82 -7.14 5.68
C LEU A 34 21.09 -6.44 4.35
N GLN A 35 21.26 -7.22 3.26
CA GLN A 35 21.43 -6.65 1.92
C GLN A 35 20.22 -5.78 1.50
N GLY A 36 19.00 -6.24 1.79
CA GLY A 36 17.79 -5.47 1.50
C GLY A 36 17.68 -4.17 2.30
N ILE A 37 18.16 -4.16 3.55
CA ILE A 37 18.12 -2.98 4.43
C ILE A 37 19.11 -1.90 3.99
N GLU A 38 20.28 -2.27 3.45
CA GLU A 38 21.32 -1.32 3.04
C GLU A 38 20.80 -0.26 2.05
N THR A 39 19.93 -0.64 1.13
CA THR A 39 19.35 0.27 0.12
C THR A 39 17.94 0.76 0.46
N LEU A 40 17.38 0.36 1.61
CA LEU A 40 16.01 0.70 1.98
C LEU A 40 15.73 2.23 2.02
N PRO A 41 16.61 3.08 2.58
CA PRO A 41 16.36 4.52 2.59
C PRO A 41 16.23 5.11 1.18
N LEU A 42 17.10 4.70 0.25
CA LEU A 42 17.07 5.15 -1.16
C LEU A 42 15.77 4.72 -1.85
N ARG A 43 15.36 3.47 -1.64
CA ARG A 43 14.10 2.96 -2.20
C ARG A 43 12.90 3.70 -1.63
N MET A 44 12.87 3.93 -0.31
CA MET A 44 11.76 4.64 0.33
C MET A 44 11.65 6.08 -0.13
N GLU A 45 12.75 6.78 -0.41
CA GLU A 45 12.71 8.12 -1.00
C GLU A 45 12.06 8.10 -2.38
N LYS A 46 12.44 7.16 -3.23
CA LYS A 46 11.85 7.02 -4.57
C LYS A 46 10.37 6.62 -4.50
N HIS A 47 10.00 5.66 -3.63
CA HIS A 47 8.61 5.29 -3.39
C HIS A 47 7.75 6.50 -2.99
N CYS A 48 8.21 7.30 -2.03
CA CYS A 48 7.46 8.46 -1.56
C CYS A 48 7.30 9.53 -2.65
N ALA A 49 8.37 9.78 -3.43
CA ALA A 49 8.33 10.73 -4.53
C ALA A 49 7.35 10.28 -5.64
N ASN A 50 7.44 9.02 -6.05
CA ASN A 50 6.55 8.46 -7.05
C ASN A 50 5.09 8.43 -6.58
N SER A 51 4.85 8.04 -5.32
CA SER A 51 3.50 8.00 -4.74
C SER A 51 2.87 9.38 -4.65
N LEU A 52 3.64 10.40 -4.33
CA LEU A 52 3.15 11.78 -4.32
C LEU A 52 2.77 12.23 -5.72
N ALA A 53 3.62 11.98 -6.72
CA ALA A 53 3.34 12.33 -8.12
C ALA A 53 2.06 11.63 -8.62
N VAL A 54 1.90 10.34 -8.34
CA VAL A 54 0.69 9.57 -8.68
C VAL A 54 -0.54 10.11 -7.97
N ALA A 55 -0.45 10.41 -6.67
CA ALA A 55 -1.57 10.92 -5.90
C ALA A 55 -2.02 12.32 -6.37
N GLU A 56 -1.08 13.24 -6.65
CA GLU A 56 -1.36 14.57 -7.19
C GLU A 56 -1.96 14.53 -8.60
N HIS A 57 -1.57 13.55 -9.41
CA HIS A 57 -2.13 13.32 -10.74
C HIS A 57 -3.57 12.81 -10.63
N LEU A 58 -3.80 11.76 -9.84
CA LEU A 58 -5.12 11.18 -9.62
C LEU A 58 -6.11 12.19 -9.02
N GLU A 59 -5.67 13.07 -8.12
CA GLU A 59 -6.52 14.09 -7.50
C GLU A 59 -7.14 15.06 -8.53
N LYS A 60 -6.46 15.27 -9.66
CA LYS A 60 -6.91 16.16 -10.74
C LYS A 60 -7.62 15.42 -11.86
N HIS A 61 -7.61 14.09 -11.83
CA HIS A 61 -8.13 13.30 -12.96
C HIS A 61 -9.66 13.26 -12.97
N PRO A 62 -10.32 13.52 -14.13
CA PRO A 62 -11.78 13.64 -14.21
C PRO A 62 -12.54 12.34 -13.91
N ASP A 63 -11.92 11.18 -14.08
CA ASP A 63 -12.53 9.87 -13.86
C ASP A 63 -12.26 9.33 -12.43
N VAL A 64 -11.65 10.13 -11.54
CA VAL A 64 -11.41 9.83 -10.14
C VAL A 64 -12.39 10.61 -9.25
N GLU A 65 -12.95 9.96 -8.23
CA GLU A 65 -13.89 10.57 -7.29
C GLU A 65 -13.17 11.15 -6.07
N TRP A 66 -12.22 10.42 -5.56
CA TRP A 66 -11.44 10.79 -4.37
C TRP A 66 -10.08 10.08 -4.36
N VAL A 67 -9.12 10.69 -3.67
CA VAL A 67 -7.78 10.13 -3.43
C VAL A 67 -7.46 10.18 -1.94
N ARG A 68 -6.78 9.16 -1.43
CA ARG A 68 -6.23 9.10 -0.08
C ARG A 68 -4.74 8.82 -0.15
N TYR A 69 -3.97 9.79 0.26
CA TYR A 69 -2.52 9.68 0.42
C TYR A 69 -2.04 10.72 1.44
N PRO A 70 -1.39 10.31 2.54
CA PRO A 70 -1.00 11.23 3.61
C PRO A 70 -0.03 12.35 3.20
N GLY A 71 0.63 12.20 2.03
CA GLY A 71 1.47 13.26 1.46
C GLY A 71 0.68 14.43 0.85
N LEU A 72 -0.59 14.25 0.48
CA LEU A 72 -1.44 15.32 -0.03
C LEU A 72 -1.82 16.29 1.09
N LYS A 73 -1.80 17.59 0.80
CA LYS A 73 -2.06 18.65 1.80
C LYS A 73 -3.47 18.62 2.39
N ASN A 74 -4.44 18.15 1.62
CA ASN A 74 -5.85 18.04 1.98
C ASN A 74 -6.24 16.67 2.55
N ASP A 75 -5.31 15.71 2.63
CA ASP A 75 -5.57 14.43 3.29
C ASP A 75 -5.71 14.62 4.82
N PRO A 76 -6.73 14.01 5.47
CA PRO A 76 -6.96 14.19 6.91
C PRO A 76 -5.80 13.72 7.80
N TYR A 77 -4.88 12.91 7.27
CA TYR A 77 -3.70 12.43 8.00
C TYR A 77 -2.42 13.18 7.64
N HIS A 78 -2.50 14.29 6.87
CA HIS A 78 -1.33 15.07 6.46
C HIS A 78 -0.50 15.55 7.66
N GLU A 79 -1.14 16.11 8.68
CA GLU A 79 -0.47 16.61 9.89
C GLU A 79 0.25 15.47 10.66
N LEU A 80 -0.36 14.29 10.73
CA LEU A 80 0.25 13.12 11.34
C LEU A 80 1.43 12.60 10.51
N ASN A 81 1.32 12.67 9.18
CA ASN A 81 2.41 12.34 8.27
C ASN A 81 3.61 13.28 8.48
N GLN A 82 3.37 14.59 8.58
CA GLN A 82 4.43 15.56 8.89
C GLN A 82 5.10 15.24 10.23
N LYS A 83 4.29 14.97 11.26
CA LYS A 83 4.77 14.74 12.62
C LYS A 83 5.60 13.45 12.77
N TYR A 84 5.13 12.35 12.21
CA TYR A 84 5.70 11.03 12.47
C TYR A 84 6.53 10.46 11.32
N LEU A 85 6.26 10.88 10.08
CA LEU A 85 6.92 10.37 8.89
C LEU A 85 7.71 11.44 8.13
N HIS A 86 7.88 12.63 8.72
CA HIS A 86 8.63 13.75 8.14
C HIS A 86 8.15 14.12 6.73
N GLY A 87 6.84 14.04 6.49
CA GLY A 87 6.23 14.33 5.20
C GLY A 87 6.33 13.20 4.16
N LYS A 88 6.95 12.08 4.48
CA LYS A 88 7.11 10.93 3.58
C LYS A 88 5.93 9.97 3.76
N GLY A 89 4.92 10.07 2.87
CA GLY A 89 3.65 9.33 2.97
C GLY A 89 3.72 7.82 2.70
N GLY A 90 4.89 7.29 2.35
CA GLY A 90 5.05 5.87 1.99
C GLY A 90 4.68 5.56 0.54
N SER A 91 4.50 4.27 0.22
CA SER A 91 4.27 3.77 -1.14
C SER A 91 2.80 3.48 -1.47
N MET A 92 1.88 3.68 -0.53
CA MET A 92 0.48 3.27 -0.69
C MET A 92 -0.41 4.45 -1.06
N VAL A 93 -1.00 4.41 -2.24
CA VAL A 93 -2.02 5.35 -2.72
C VAL A 93 -3.33 4.60 -2.88
N VAL A 94 -4.43 5.18 -2.39
CA VAL A 94 -5.78 4.63 -2.53
C VAL A 94 -6.67 5.67 -3.18
N PHE A 95 -7.48 5.26 -4.15
CA PHE A 95 -8.41 6.18 -4.81
C PHE A 95 -9.74 5.48 -5.17
N GLY A 96 -10.77 6.27 -5.38
CA GLY A 96 -12.07 5.83 -5.88
C GLY A 96 -12.20 6.17 -7.36
N ILE A 97 -12.46 5.13 -8.19
CA ILE A 97 -12.71 5.30 -9.63
C ILE A 97 -14.21 5.55 -9.89
N LYS A 98 -14.57 6.49 -10.77
CA LYS A 98 -15.95 6.67 -11.22
C LYS A 98 -16.46 5.44 -11.96
N GLY A 99 -17.70 5.04 -11.67
CA GLY A 99 -18.29 3.84 -12.24
C GLY A 99 -18.24 2.59 -11.35
N GLY A 100 -17.72 2.72 -10.13
CA GLY A 100 -17.80 1.69 -9.09
C GLY A 100 -16.99 0.43 -9.42
N ALA A 101 -17.47 -0.72 -8.92
CA ALA A 101 -16.77 -2.01 -9.04
C ALA A 101 -16.53 -2.46 -10.49
N ALA A 102 -17.44 -2.15 -11.40
CA ALA A 102 -17.30 -2.54 -12.81
C ALA A 102 -16.15 -1.79 -13.49
N ALA A 103 -16.05 -0.47 -13.26
CA ALA A 103 -14.94 0.35 -13.74
C ALA A 103 -13.61 -0.07 -13.05
N GLY A 104 -13.63 -0.32 -11.74
CA GLY A 104 -12.46 -0.79 -11.00
C GLY A 104 -11.88 -2.08 -11.55
N LYS A 105 -12.74 -3.04 -11.91
CA LYS A 105 -12.30 -4.29 -12.55
C LYS A 105 -11.65 -4.05 -13.91
N LYS A 106 -12.31 -3.26 -14.80
CA LYS A 106 -11.75 -2.92 -16.11
C LYS A 106 -10.41 -2.18 -15.98
N PHE A 107 -10.31 -1.25 -15.03
CA PHE A 107 -9.06 -0.55 -14.74
C PHE A 107 -7.92 -1.53 -14.43
N ILE A 108 -8.13 -2.45 -13.49
CA ILE A 108 -7.11 -3.45 -13.13
C ILE A 108 -6.72 -4.33 -14.34
N GLU A 109 -7.70 -4.75 -15.15
CA GLU A 109 -7.47 -5.59 -16.32
C GLU A 109 -6.73 -4.87 -17.45
N ALA A 110 -6.82 -3.53 -17.51
CA ALA A 110 -6.17 -2.70 -18.53
C ALA A 110 -4.74 -2.29 -18.20
N LEU A 111 -4.32 -2.37 -16.93
CA LEU A 111 -2.96 -2.03 -16.51
C LEU A 111 -1.91 -2.92 -17.22
N GLN A 112 -0.82 -2.30 -17.66
CA GLN A 112 0.27 -2.96 -18.38
C GLN A 112 1.58 -2.98 -17.59
N LEU A 113 1.87 -1.92 -16.84
CA LEU A 113 3.05 -1.77 -16.01
C LEU A 113 2.80 -2.25 -14.58
N PHE A 114 1.67 -1.83 -13.98
CA PHE A 114 1.29 -2.28 -12.66
C PHE A 114 0.90 -3.75 -12.66
N SER A 115 1.51 -4.55 -11.80
CA SER A 115 1.14 -5.97 -11.66
C SER A 115 -0.08 -6.12 -10.72
N HIS A 116 -1.00 -7.02 -11.09
CA HIS A 116 -2.16 -7.36 -10.26
C HIS A 116 -1.73 -8.27 -9.10
N LEU A 117 -1.24 -7.68 -8.03
CA LEU A 117 -0.72 -8.37 -6.84
C LEU A 117 -0.90 -7.50 -5.59
N ALA A 118 -1.12 -8.14 -4.44
CA ALA A 118 -1.15 -7.48 -3.14
C ALA A 118 0.20 -7.60 -2.43
N ASN A 119 0.91 -6.48 -2.28
CA ASN A 119 2.12 -6.37 -1.46
C ASN A 119 2.30 -4.92 -1.01
N VAL A 120 3.35 -4.63 -0.24
CA VAL A 120 3.73 -3.28 0.23
C VAL A 120 5.23 -3.10 0.07
N GLY A 121 5.64 -2.01 -0.58
CA GLY A 121 7.07 -1.66 -0.72
C GLY A 121 7.84 -2.55 -1.68
N ASP A 122 7.16 -3.21 -2.59
CA ASP A 122 7.79 -3.93 -3.70
C ASP A 122 8.44 -2.92 -4.65
N ALA A 123 9.58 -3.28 -5.25
CA ALA A 123 10.24 -2.44 -6.27
C ALA A 123 9.35 -2.22 -7.50
N LYS A 124 8.50 -3.20 -7.84
CA LYS A 124 7.46 -3.09 -8.88
C LYS A 124 6.20 -2.43 -8.35
N SER A 125 5.59 -1.63 -9.18
CA SER A 125 4.26 -1.09 -8.91
C SER A 125 3.19 -2.16 -9.00
N LEU A 126 2.29 -2.16 -8.01
CA LEU A 126 1.25 -3.16 -7.84
C LEU A 126 -0.11 -2.49 -7.68
N ALA A 127 -1.15 -3.14 -8.18
CA ALA A 127 -2.52 -2.67 -8.07
C ALA A 127 -3.47 -3.81 -7.70
N ILE A 128 -4.46 -3.51 -6.86
CA ILE A 128 -5.58 -4.41 -6.58
C ILE A 128 -6.89 -3.64 -6.51
N HIS A 129 -7.99 -4.34 -6.79
CA HIS A 129 -9.34 -3.95 -6.45
C HIS A 129 -9.78 -4.76 -5.21
N PRO A 130 -9.67 -4.22 -3.99
CA PRO A 130 -9.82 -4.99 -2.75
C PRO A 130 -11.16 -5.69 -2.61
N ALA A 131 -12.25 -5.06 -3.05
CA ALA A 131 -13.60 -5.61 -2.94
C ALA A 131 -13.76 -6.95 -3.67
N THR A 132 -13.07 -7.15 -4.80
CA THR A 132 -13.16 -8.38 -5.60
C THR A 132 -11.98 -9.34 -5.40
N THR A 133 -10.99 -8.96 -4.60
CA THR A 133 -9.78 -9.76 -4.37
C THR A 133 -9.57 -10.06 -2.89
N THR A 134 -8.79 -9.26 -2.18
CA THR A 134 -8.39 -9.52 -0.79
C THR A 134 -9.53 -9.52 0.22
N HIS A 135 -10.67 -8.92 -0.12
CA HIS A 135 -11.86 -8.82 0.76
C HIS A 135 -13.11 -9.44 0.10
N SER A 136 -12.94 -10.28 -0.93
CA SER A 136 -14.05 -10.90 -1.66
C SER A 136 -14.90 -11.86 -0.82
N GLN A 137 -14.37 -12.40 0.29
CA GLN A 137 -15.09 -13.25 1.22
C GLN A 137 -16.03 -12.46 2.17
N LEU A 138 -15.90 -11.12 2.23
CA LEU A 138 -16.74 -10.27 3.05
C LEU A 138 -18.01 -9.86 2.26
N ASN A 139 -19.14 -9.74 2.95
CA ASN A 139 -20.34 -9.14 2.37
C ASN A 139 -20.18 -7.60 2.30
N GLU A 140 -21.09 -6.90 1.60
CA GLU A 140 -20.99 -5.46 1.39
C GLU A 140 -20.94 -4.65 2.68
N GLU A 141 -21.72 -5.03 3.71
CA GLU A 141 -21.74 -4.35 5.00
C GLU A 141 -20.38 -4.50 5.72
N GLN A 142 -19.83 -5.70 5.71
CA GLN A 142 -18.52 -5.99 6.29
C GLN A 142 -17.39 -5.28 5.53
N GLN A 143 -17.46 -5.24 4.18
CA GLN A 143 -16.51 -4.48 3.36
C GLN A 143 -16.55 -3.00 3.71
N ARG A 144 -17.73 -2.39 3.76
CA ARG A 144 -17.90 -0.97 4.17
C ARG A 144 -17.39 -0.73 5.59
N GLY A 145 -17.68 -1.63 6.53
CA GLY A 145 -17.18 -1.57 7.90
C GLY A 145 -15.64 -1.63 7.99
N ALA A 146 -14.99 -2.30 7.02
CA ALA A 146 -13.54 -2.34 6.86
C ALA A 146 -12.97 -1.16 6.04
N GLY A 147 -13.83 -0.22 5.58
CA GLY A 147 -13.41 0.91 4.75
C GLY A 147 -13.18 0.55 3.28
N ILE A 148 -13.68 -0.60 2.83
CA ILE A 148 -13.57 -1.05 1.44
C ILE A 148 -14.88 -0.71 0.73
N THR A 149 -14.79 0.19 -0.24
CA THR A 149 -15.90 0.58 -1.08
C THR A 149 -15.79 -0.03 -2.48
N PRO A 150 -16.92 -0.16 -3.23
CA PRO A 150 -16.91 -0.80 -4.55
C PRO A 150 -16.00 -0.13 -5.58
N GLU A 151 -15.79 1.18 -5.48
CA GLU A 151 -14.95 1.98 -6.37
C GLU A 151 -13.48 2.02 -5.96
N LEU A 152 -13.11 1.44 -4.81
CA LEU A 152 -11.79 1.58 -4.23
C LEU A 152 -10.72 0.78 -5.00
N ILE A 153 -9.69 1.48 -5.46
CA ILE A 153 -8.46 0.92 -6.01
C ILE A 153 -7.31 1.20 -5.04
N ARG A 154 -6.47 0.20 -4.81
CA ARG A 154 -5.27 0.32 -4.00
C ARG A 154 -4.03 0.11 -4.87
N LEU A 155 -3.14 1.10 -4.87
CA LEU A 155 -1.84 1.05 -5.53
C LEU A 155 -0.73 0.92 -4.48
N SER A 156 0.24 0.05 -4.75
CA SER A 156 1.56 0.07 -4.11
C SER A 156 2.55 0.56 -5.15
N VAL A 157 2.93 1.82 -5.06
CA VAL A 157 3.73 2.49 -6.09
C VAL A 157 5.19 2.11 -5.94
N GLY A 158 5.80 1.65 -7.02
CA GLY A 158 7.17 1.14 -7.09
C GLY A 158 8.21 2.21 -7.41
N LEU A 159 9.31 1.75 -8.01
CA LEU A 159 10.51 2.55 -8.28
C LEU A 159 10.64 2.98 -9.75
N GLU A 160 9.68 2.65 -10.59
CA GLU A 160 9.67 2.93 -12.03
C GLU A 160 9.72 4.45 -12.29
N ASP A 161 9.91 4.82 -13.55
CA ASP A 161 9.85 6.23 -13.94
C ASP A 161 8.44 6.79 -13.68
N PRO A 162 8.31 7.98 -13.07
CA PRO A 162 7.00 8.56 -12.81
C PRO A 162 6.16 8.77 -14.09
N ALA A 163 6.77 9.10 -15.22
CA ALA A 163 6.04 9.31 -16.47
C ALA A 163 5.38 8.02 -16.95
N ASP A 164 6.10 6.88 -16.86
CA ASP A 164 5.58 5.57 -17.25
C ASP A 164 4.43 5.13 -16.32
N LEU A 165 4.54 5.44 -15.02
CA LEU A 165 3.48 5.17 -14.05
C LEU A 165 2.20 5.96 -14.37
N LEU A 166 2.32 7.23 -14.69
CA LEU A 166 1.18 8.08 -15.02
C LEU A 166 0.55 7.68 -16.35
N GLU A 167 1.35 7.34 -17.35
CA GLU A 167 0.87 6.87 -18.65
C GLU A 167 0.06 5.57 -18.52
N ASP A 168 0.55 4.60 -17.72
CA ASP A 168 -0.16 3.34 -17.48
C ASP A 168 -1.49 3.56 -16.75
N ILE A 169 -1.51 4.46 -15.76
CA ILE A 169 -2.73 4.85 -15.06
C ILE A 169 -3.74 5.51 -16.00
N ASP A 170 -3.31 6.46 -16.82
CA ASP A 170 -4.20 7.22 -17.72
C ASP A 170 -4.82 6.32 -18.78
N GLN A 171 -4.03 5.44 -19.40
CA GLN A 171 -4.56 4.50 -20.40
C GLN A 171 -5.54 3.51 -19.74
N ALA A 172 -5.29 3.05 -18.53
CA ALA A 172 -6.18 2.14 -17.80
C ALA A 172 -7.48 2.83 -17.36
N LEU A 173 -7.43 4.10 -16.93
CA LEU A 173 -8.61 4.92 -16.62
C LEU A 173 -9.45 5.17 -17.87
N ALA A 174 -8.82 5.42 -19.02
CA ALA A 174 -9.53 5.58 -20.30
C ALA A 174 -10.25 4.30 -20.73
N ALA A 175 -9.65 3.13 -20.52
CA ALA A 175 -10.25 1.83 -20.83
C ALA A 175 -11.38 1.40 -19.86
N ALA A 176 -11.45 2.01 -18.68
CA ALA A 176 -12.43 1.68 -17.65
C ALA A 176 -13.82 2.32 -17.85
N LYS A 177 -13.96 3.23 -18.80
CA LYS A 177 -15.22 3.94 -19.16
C LYS A 177 -16.32 3.01 -19.67
#